data_43b01f056623f73fd019567fc1af85be
#
_entry.id   43b01f056623f73fd019567fc1af85be
#
_cell.length_a   1.000
_cell.length_b   1.000
_cell.length_c   1.000
_cell.angle_alpha   90.00
_cell.angle_beta   90.00
_cell.angle_gamma   90.00
#
_symmetry.space_group_name_H-M   'P 1'
#
loop_
_entity.id
_entity.type
_entity.pdbx_description
1 polymer ?
#
loop_
_entity_poly.entity_id
_entity_poly.type
_entity_poly.pdbx_seq_one_letter_code
_entity_poly.pdbx_strand_id
1 'polypeptide(L)'
;MRANVPLNAMEKSYARQGGNPVPPYALAVLATPVNFDPTKSWPVLIPCSTSDFKRQNRDDLIQFYHRAALSEGWVLLAGDGPQHARNDTAAWRAAMTMAAIDALHGSFAGSEKWPMACAGFSGGGKGLGYVAPFLARNGCRITGIYLTGVNEDHLSDGYARCQPGTDFLRTPIYLSAGHDDRIATPEQQYAVLGLIKRTGFDRIKIGTFHGGHDVNDAQTSLALRWFRSLQK
;
A
#
# COMPACT_ATOMS: atom_id res chain seq x y z
N MET A 1 1.38 -5.82 -17.17
CA MET A 1 0.17 -6.63 -17.57
C MET A 1 -1.07 -6.01 -16.96
N ARG A 2 -2.24 -6.21 -17.59
CA ARG A 2 -3.54 -5.75 -17.07
C ARG A 2 -4.56 -6.86 -17.21
N ALA A 3 -5.43 -7.03 -16.22
CA ALA A 3 -6.49 -8.03 -16.23
C ALA A 3 -7.77 -7.50 -15.59
N ASN A 4 -8.91 -7.86 -16.15
CA ASN A 4 -10.21 -7.68 -15.51
C ASN A 4 -10.48 -8.90 -14.63
N VAL A 5 -10.71 -8.67 -13.35
CA VAL A 5 -10.83 -9.72 -12.33
C VAL A 5 -12.25 -9.70 -11.76
N PRO A 6 -13.01 -10.80 -11.83
CA PRO A 6 -14.32 -10.86 -11.18
C PRO A 6 -14.16 -10.79 -9.67
N LEU A 7 -15.04 -10.02 -9.01
CA LEU A 7 -15.04 -9.93 -7.55
C LEU A 7 -15.72 -11.16 -6.93
N ASN A 8 -15.13 -11.71 -5.89
CA ASN A 8 -15.75 -12.73 -5.05
C ASN A 8 -16.86 -12.13 -4.14
N ALA A 9 -17.54 -12.96 -3.35
CA ALA A 9 -18.65 -12.53 -2.50
C ALA A 9 -18.22 -11.52 -1.40
N MET A 10 -17.04 -11.72 -0.81
CA MET A 10 -16.49 -10.86 0.23
C MET A 10 -16.10 -9.50 -0.34
N GLU A 11 -15.39 -9.47 -1.45
CA GLU A 11 -14.99 -8.23 -2.15
C GLU A 11 -16.20 -7.42 -2.60
N LYS A 12 -17.25 -8.08 -3.11
CA LYS A 12 -18.54 -7.44 -3.42
C LYS A 12 -19.17 -6.81 -2.19
N SER A 13 -19.10 -7.48 -1.05
CA SER A 13 -19.61 -6.94 0.21
C SER A 13 -18.87 -5.66 0.63
N TYR A 14 -17.54 -5.67 0.58
CA TYR A 14 -16.73 -4.49 0.91
C TYR A 14 -16.90 -3.37 -0.12
N ALA A 15 -17.00 -3.68 -1.39
CA ALA A 15 -17.23 -2.68 -2.43
C ALA A 15 -18.56 -1.92 -2.25
N ARG A 16 -19.58 -2.55 -1.64
CA ARG A 16 -20.86 -1.89 -1.31
C ARG A 16 -20.77 -0.94 -0.11
N GLN A 17 -19.77 -1.09 0.73
CA GLN A 17 -19.60 -0.20 1.88
C GLN A 17 -19.38 1.24 1.38
N GLY A 18 -20.04 2.19 2.02
CA GLY A 18 -20.03 3.58 1.56
C GLY A 18 -21.03 3.89 0.44
N GLY A 19 -21.94 2.95 0.09
CA GLY A 19 -23.01 3.16 -0.87
C GLY A 19 -22.55 3.09 -2.35
N ASN A 20 -21.44 2.43 -2.62
CA ASN A 20 -20.99 2.20 -4.00
C ASN A 20 -21.76 1.07 -4.67
N PRO A 21 -22.08 1.18 -5.97
CA PRO A 21 -22.50 0.04 -6.76
C PRO A 21 -21.34 -0.96 -6.85
N VAL A 22 -21.65 -2.26 -6.85
CA VAL A 22 -20.63 -3.29 -7.07
C VAL A 22 -20.15 -3.19 -8.52
N PRO A 23 -18.86 -3.01 -8.78
CA PRO A 23 -18.36 -2.97 -10.14
C PRO A 23 -18.43 -4.38 -10.76
N PRO A 24 -18.52 -4.48 -12.10
CA PRO A 24 -18.56 -5.78 -12.79
C PRO A 24 -17.26 -6.56 -12.62
N TYR A 25 -16.15 -5.88 -12.41
CA TYR A 25 -14.81 -6.44 -12.20
C TYR A 25 -13.91 -5.43 -11.50
N ALA A 26 -12.82 -5.90 -10.91
CA ALA A 26 -11.66 -5.07 -10.57
C ALA A 26 -10.66 -5.08 -11.73
N LEU A 27 -9.93 -3.99 -11.91
CA LEU A 27 -8.81 -3.90 -12.83
C LEU A 27 -7.51 -4.15 -12.07
N ALA A 28 -6.89 -5.29 -12.28
CA ALA A 28 -5.55 -5.58 -11.78
C ALA A 28 -4.49 -5.07 -12.75
N VAL A 29 -3.50 -4.35 -12.24
CA VAL A 29 -2.33 -3.86 -13.00
C VAL A 29 -1.07 -4.40 -12.35
N LEU A 30 -0.26 -5.13 -13.11
CA LEU A 30 1.00 -5.70 -12.67
C LEU A 30 2.16 -5.12 -13.48
N ALA A 31 3.21 -4.65 -12.79
CA ALA A 31 4.48 -4.32 -13.39
C ALA A 31 5.59 -5.18 -12.76
N THR A 32 6.48 -5.72 -13.59
CA THR A 32 7.53 -6.65 -13.16
C THR A 32 8.92 -6.14 -13.53
N PRO A 33 9.96 -6.45 -12.74
CA PRO A 33 11.34 -6.21 -13.12
C PRO A 33 11.70 -6.90 -14.46
N VAL A 34 12.73 -6.41 -15.12
CA VAL A 34 13.20 -6.96 -16.42
C VAL A 34 13.56 -8.45 -16.33
N ASN A 35 14.12 -8.87 -15.18
CA ASN A 35 14.55 -10.25 -14.93
C ASN A 35 13.49 -11.08 -14.18
N PHE A 36 12.22 -10.69 -14.27
CA PHE A 36 11.14 -11.41 -13.60
C PHE A 36 11.04 -12.86 -14.08
N ASP A 37 11.12 -13.77 -13.11
CA ASP A 37 10.96 -15.21 -13.31
C ASP A 37 9.75 -15.66 -12.47
N PRO A 38 8.63 -16.07 -13.08
CA PRO A 38 7.41 -16.43 -12.38
C PRO A 38 7.54 -17.67 -11.49
N THR A 39 8.64 -18.43 -11.60
CA THR A 39 8.89 -19.61 -10.76
C THR A 39 9.58 -19.27 -9.43
N LYS A 40 10.00 -18.01 -9.25
CA LYS A 40 10.68 -17.52 -8.05
C LYS A 40 9.73 -16.71 -7.16
N SER A 41 10.09 -16.58 -5.89
CA SER A 41 9.41 -15.68 -4.96
C SER A 41 9.86 -14.24 -5.19
N TRP A 42 8.89 -13.34 -5.31
CA TRP A 42 9.13 -11.91 -5.53
C TRP A 42 8.46 -11.07 -4.45
N PRO A 43 9.12 -10.05 -3.93
CA PRO A 43 8.44 -9.09 -3.09
C PRO A 43 7.50 -8.22 -3.94
N VAL A 44 6.31 -7.94 -3.41
CA VAL A 44 5.26 -7.17 -4.08
C VAL A 44 5.08 -5.84 -3.36
N LEU A 45 5.06 -4.73 -4.10
CA LEU A 45 4.68 -3.42 -3.60
C LEU A 45 3.27 -3.07 -4.09
N ILE A 46 2.38 -2.75 -3.15
CA ILE A 46 0.99 -2.38 -3.39
C ILE A 46 0.81 -0.89 -3.08
N PRO A 47 0.62 -0.02 -4.07
CA PRO A 47 0.34 1.39 -3.85
C PRO A 47 -1.11 1.60 -3.42
N CYS A 48 -1.32 2.62 -2.58
CA CYS A 48 -2.62 3.16 -2.24
C CYS A 48 -2.62 4.66 -2.56
N SER A 49 -3.44 5.07 -3.51
CA SER A 49 -3.54 6.48 -3.93
C SER A 49 -4.53 7.26 -3.09
N THR A 50 -4.42 8.60 -3.16
CA THR A 50 -5.42 9.49 -2.57
C THR A 50 -6.77 9.37 -3.29
N SER A 51 -7.86 9.61 -2.58
CA SER A 51 -9.20 9.74 -3.17
C SER A 51 -9.40 11.05 -3.92
N ASP A 52 -8.51 12.02 -3.68
CA ASP A 52 -8.57 13.33 -4.31
C ASP A 52 -8.30 13.23 -5.82
N PHE A 53 -8.89 14.14 -6.58
CA PHE A 53 -8.69 14.24 -8.03
C PHE A 53 -9.01 12.97 -8.81
N LYS A 54 -9.82 12.07 -8.26
CA LYS A 54 -10.18 10.79 -8.88
C LYS A 54 -8.96 9.91 -9.22
N ARG A 55 -7.89 10.00 -8.42
CA ARG A 55 -6.70 9.16 -8.61
C ARG A 55 -7.00 7.70 -8.27
N GLN A 56 -6.38 6.81 -9.01
CA GLN A 56 -6.45 5.37 -8.81
C GLN A 56 -5.09 4.83 -8.39
N ASN A 57 -5.06 3.64 -7.77
CA ASN A 57 -3.82 3.02 -7.30
C ASN A 57 -2.79 2.82 -8.42
N ARG A 58 -3.27 2.50 -9.66
CA ARG A 58 -2.41 2.38 -10.83
C ARG A 58 -1.73 3.69 -11.26
N ASP A 59 -2.34 4.83 -10.96
CA ASP A 59 -1.76 6.14 -11.28
C ASP A 59 -0.56 6.40 -10.38
N ASP A 60 -0.67 6.11 -9.09
CA ASP A 60 0.44 6.20 -8.14
C ASP A 60 1.52 5.14 -8.40
N LEU A 61 1.10 3.91 -8.80
CA LEU A 61 2.04 2.88 -9.26
C LEU A 61 2.97 3.44 -10.33
N ILE A 62 2.40 4.07 -11.37
CA ILE A 62 3.16 4.57 -12.51
C ILE A 62 3.95 5.84 -12.15
N GLN A 63 3.31 6.78 -11.46
CA GLN A 63 3.89 8.10 -11.23
C GLN A 63 4.96 8.10 -10.14
N PHE A 64 4.73 7.37 -9.04
CA PHE A 64 5.54 7.51 -7.84
C PHE A 64 6.46 6.32 -7.54
N TYR A 65 6.03 5.10 -7.84
CA TYR A 65 6.73 3.92 -7.33
C TYR A 65 7.43 3.08 -8.41
N HIS A 66 7.03 3.23 -9.67
CA HIS A 66 7.46 2.37 -10.76
C HIS A 66 8.99 2.27 -10.88
N ARG A 67 9.68 3.41 -10.91
CA ARG A 67 11.12 3.44 -11.12
C ARG A 67 11.89 2.82 -9.95
N ALA A 68 11.61 3.29 -8.74
CA ALA A 68 12.30 2.81 -7.55
C ALA A 68 12.03 1.32 -7.28
N ALA A 69 10.76 0.89 -7.34
CA ALA A 69 10.40 -0.49 -7.04
C ALA A 69 10.99 -1.49 -8.04
N LEU A 70 10.89 -1.23 -9.34
CA LEU A 70 11.45 -2.15 -10.34
C LEU A 70 12.97 -2.21 -10.29
N SER A 71 13.67 -1.09 -10.02
CA SER A 71 15.13 -1.10 -9.85
C SER A 71 15.59 -1.88 -8.63
N GLU A 72 14.77 -1.92 -7.56
CA GLU A 72 15.02 -2.71 -6.37
C GLU A 72 14.53 -4.17 -6.50
N GLY A 73 14.04 -4.57 -7.68
CA GLY A 73 13.57 -5.93 -7.93
C GLY A 73 12.26 -6.26 -7.20
N TRP A 74 11.36 -5.29 -7.04
CA TRP A 74 10.01 -5.49 -6.54
C TRP A 74 9.02 -5.55 -7.67
N VAL A 75 8.08 -6.46 -7.58
CA VAL A 75 6.86 -6.48 -8.42
C VAL A 75 5.90 -5.41 -7.88
N LEU A 76 5.24 -4.70 -8.78
CA LEU A 76 4.20 -3.73 -8.42
C LEU A 76 2.83 -4.28 -8.78
N LEU A 77 1.88 -4.19 -7.86
CA LEU A 77 0.51 -4.65 -8.05
C LEU A 77 -0.46 -3.55 -7.62
N ALA A 78 -1.33 -3.12 -8.53
CA ALA A 78 -2.44 -2.21 -8.21
C ALA A 78 -3.77 -2.87 -8.54
N GLY A 79 -4.75 -2.69 -7.66
CA GLY A 79 -6.14 -3.07 -7.85
C GLY A 79 -7.03 -1.84 -7.82
N ASP A 80 -7.83 -1.64 -8.87
CA ASP A 80 -8.74 -0.49 -9.04
C ASP A 80 -10.11 -0.94 -9.53
N GLY A 81 -11.12 -0.09 -9.36
CA GLY A 81 -12.37 -0.27 -10.11
C GLY A 81 -12.19 0.10 -11.58
N PRO A 82 -13.08 -0.36 -12.47
CA PRO A 82 -13.08 0.04 -13.88
C PRO A 82 -13.37 1.54 -14.04
N GLN A 83 -14.02 2.12 -13.06
CA GLN A 83 -14.31 3.54 -12.92
C GLN A 83 -14.00 3.98 -11.49
N HIS A 84 -13.90 5.30 -11.28
CA HIS A 84 -13.79 5.84 -9.93
C HIS A 84 -15.03 5.49 -9.10
N ALA A 85 -14.82 5.15 -7.83
CA ALA A 85 -15.90 4.97 -6.89
C ALA A 85 -16.68 6.28 -6.72
N ARG A 86 -18.00 6.18 -6.54
CA ARG A 86 -18.82 7.34 -6.16
C ARG A 86 -18.38 7.87 -4.78
N ASN A 87 -18.14 6.94 -3.86
CA ASN A 87 -17.55 7.19 -2.54
C ASN A 87 -16.29 6.36 -2.43
N ASP A 88 -15.14 6.99 -2.54
CA ASP A 88 -13.84 6.32 -2.49
C ASP A 88 -13.46 6.06 -1.02
N THR A 89 -13.89 4.92 -0.52
CA THR A 89 -13.64 4.49 0.85
C THR A 89 -12.47 3.50 0.94
N ALA A 90 -11.87 3.38 2.12
CA ALA A 90 -10.85 2.37 2.38
C ALA A 90 -11.37 0.94 2.10
N ALA A 91 -12.66 0.66 2.37
CA ALA A 91 -13.28 -0.62 2.08
C ALA A 91 -13.38 -0.89 0.57
N TRP A 92 -13.72 0.11 -0.24
CA TRP A 92 -13.69 0.00 -1.69
C TRP A 92 -12.29 -0.31 -2.20
N ARG A 93 -11.30 0.46 -1.77
CA ARG A 93 -9.91 0.26 -2.17
C ARG A 93 -9.37 -1.10 -1.75
N ALA A 94 -9.69 -1.52 -0.53
CA ALA A 94 -9.33 -2.85 -0.05
C ALA A 94 -9.94 -3.96 -0.91
N ALA A 95 -11.23 -3.85 -1.28
CA ALA A 95 -11.89 -4.84 -2.14
C ALA A 95 -11.21 -4.95 -3.51
N MET A 96 -10.89 -3.82 -4.15
CA MET A 96 -10.21 -3.82 -5.46
C MET A 96 -8.78 -4.37 -5.35
N THR A 97 -8.09 -4.04 -4.28
CA THR A 97 -6.73 -4.56 -4.01
C THR A 97 -6.75 -6.06 -3.75
N MET A 98 -7.72 -6.57 -2.99
CA MET A 98 -7.86 -8.02 -2.75
C MET A 98 -8.11 -8.79 -4.04
N ALA A 99 -9.02 -8.31 -4.90
CA ALA A 99 -9.26 -8.93 -6.20
C ALA A 99 -7.97 -8.97 -7.07
N ALA A 100 -7.14 -7.92 -7.03
CA ALA A 100 -5.86 -7.93 -7.73
C ALA A 100 -4.87 -8.94 -7.11
N ILE A 101 -4.86 -9.10 -5.78
CA ILE A 101 -4.04 -10.11 -5.09
C ILE A 101 -4.53 -11.52 -5.45
N ASP A 102 -5.83 -11.78 -5.47
CA ASP A 102 -6.40 -13.07 -5.88
C ASP A 102 -6.03 -13.40 -7.34
N ALA A 103 -6.04 -12.40 -8.23
CA ALA A 103 -5.58 -12.57 -9.61
C ALA A 103 -4.08 -12.88 -9.70
N LEU A 104 -3.25 -12.26 -8.86
CA LEU A 104 -1.82 -12.58 -8.76
C LEU A 104 -1.63 -14.05 -8.35
N HIS A 105 -2.35 -14.48 -7.30
CA HIS A 105 -2.27 -15.85 -6.79
C HIS A 105 -2.77 -16.88 -7.81
N GLY A 106 -3.81 -16.56 -8.56
CA GLY A 106 -4.32 -17.41 -9.64
C GLY A 106 -3.41 -17.47 -10.88
N SER A 107 -2.54 -16.47 -11.07
CA SER A 107 -1.66 -16.37 -12.24
C SER A 107 -0.27 -16.95 -12.00
N PHE A 108 0.23 -16.95 -10.76
CA PHE A 108 1.58 -17.35 -10.40
C PHE A 108 1.55 -18.31 -9.22
N ALA A 109 1.79 -19.60 -9.48
CA ALA A 109 1.84 -20.63 -8.45
C ALA A 109 2.88 -20.28 -7.37
N GLY A 110 2.49 -20.38 -6.09
CA GLY A 110 3.36 -20.05 -4.96
C GLY A 110 3.40 -18.56 -4.59
N SER A 111 2.72 -17.68 -5.36
CA SER A 111 2.70 -16.24 -5.06
C SER A 111 1.92 -15.88 -3.79
N GLU A 112 1.14 -16.79 -3.23
CA GLU A 112 0.50 -16.65 -1.92
C GLU A 112 1.54 -16.53 -0.77
N LYS A 113 2.78 -16.95 -1.03
CA LYS A 113 3.91 -16.83 -0.09
C LYS A 113 4.76 -15.58 -0.34
N TRP A 114 4.50 -14.85 -1.42
CA TRP A 114 5.28 -13.67 -1.74
C TRP A 114 5.06 -12.58 -0.68
N PRO A 115 6.15 -11.98 -0.15
CA PRO A 115 6.02 -10.92 0.83
C PRO A 115 5.46 -9.66 0.18
N MET A 116 4.48 -9.02 0.83
CA MET A 116 3.82 -7.82 0.32
C MET A 116 4.17 -6.63 1.20
N ALA A 117 4.55 -5.52 0.58
CA ALA A 117 4.62 -4.22 1.25
C ALA A 117 3.59 -3.28 0.62
N CYS A 118 3.14 -2.32 1.40
CA CYS A 118 2.19 -1.32 0.95
C CYS A 118 2.83 0.07 0.98
N ALA A 119 2.49 0.93 0.04
CA ALA A 119 3.00 2.30 -0.03
C ALA A 119 1.87 3.30 -0.24
N GLY A 120 1.94 4.46 0.40
CA GLY A 120 0.96 5.52 0.24
C GLY A 120 1.55 6.91 0.44
N PHE A 121 1.14 7.83 -0.43
CA PHE A 121 1.53 9.23 -0.39
C PHE A 121 0.34 10.11 -0.01
N SER A 122 0.55 11.06 0.91
CA SER A 122 -0.45 12.07 1.29
C SER A 122 -1.79 11.41 1.71
N GLY A 123 -2.89 11.76 1.08
CA GLY A 123 -4.19 11.10 1.29
C GLY A 123 -4.16 9.59 1.04
N GLY A 124 -3.31 9.10 0.11
CA GLY A 124 -3.08 7.68 -0.10
C GLY A 124 -2.41 7.00 1.09
N GLY A 125 -1.47 7.68 1.76
CA GLY A 125 -0.87 7.21 3.01
C GLY A 125 -1.88 7.11 4.15
N LYS A 126 -2.81 8.08 4.24
CA LYS A 126 -3.94 8.03 5.19
C LYS A 126 -4.86 6.85 4.90
N GLY A 127 -5.27 6.67 3.63
CA GLY A 127 -6.09 5.53 3.21
C GLY A 127 -5.40 4.19 3.46
N LEU A 128 -4.09 4.12 3.22
CA LEU A 128 -3.27 2.94 3.49
C LEU A 128 -3.29 2.54 4.97
N GLY A 129 -3.39 3.51 5.88
CA GLY A 129 -3.53 3.25 7.31
C GLY A 129 -4.68 2.31 7.66
N TYR A 130 -5.73 2.27 6.85
CA TYR A 130 -6.84 1.30 6.99
C TYR A 130 -6.68 0.07 6.08
N VAL A 131 -6.21 0.27 4.85
CA VAL A 131 -6.09 -0.82 3.85
C VAL A 131 -5.06 -1.87 4.30
N ALA A 132 -3.89 -1.47 4.79
CA ALA A 132 -2.86 -2.43 5.18
C ALA A 132 -3.26 -3.35 6.35
N PRO A 133 -3.82 -2.83 7.48
CA PRO A 133 -4.35 -3.69 8.54
C PRO A 133 -5.50 -4.59 8.07
N PHE A 134 -6.35 -4.09 7.17
CA PHE A 134 -7.44 -4.87 6.58
C PHE A 134 -6.91 -6.05 5.75
N LEU A 135 -5.92 -5.82 4.88
CA LEU A 135 -5.28 -6.88 4.11
C LEU A 135 -4.63 -7.93 5.01
N ALA A 136 -3.93 -7.48 6.06
CA ALA A 136 -3.31 -8.38 7.04
C ALA A 136 -4.34 -9.25 7.77
N ARG A 137 -5.48 -8.67 8.19
CA ARG A 137 -6.59 -9.42 8.79
C ARG A 137 -7.13 -10.51 7.86
N ASN A 138 -7.11 -10.26 6.55
CA ASN A 138 -7.60 -11.19 5.54
C ASN A 138 -6.50 -12.13 5.00
N GLY A 139 -5.42 -12.32 5.76
CA GLY A 139 -4.39 -13.32 5.48
C GLY A 139 -3.24 -12.85 4.59
N CYS A 140 -3.23 -11.60 4.13
CA CYS A 140 -2.10 -11.07 3.36
C CYS A 140 -0.87 -10.89 4.27
N ARG A 141 0.27 -11.42 3.86
CA ARG A 141 1.54 -11.26 4.59
C ARG A 141 2.13 -9.88 4.33
N ILE A 142 1.74 -8.88 5.14
CA ILE A 142 2.27 -7.52 5.03
C ILE A 142 3.64 -7.46 5.73
N THR A 143 4.68 -7.21 4.95
CA THR A 143 6.08 -7.20 5.38
C THR A 143 6.72 -5.82 5.37
N GLY A 144 5.94 -4.77 5.08
CA GLY A 144 6.39 -3.39 5.12
C GLY A 144 5.28 -2.41 4.83
N ILE A 145 5.33 -1.24 5.45
CA ILE A 145 4.42 -0.13 5.21
C ILE A 145 5.25 1.13 4.98
N TYR A 146 5.11 1.74 3.81
CA TYR A 146 5.79 2.98 3.45
C TYR A 146 4.78 4.13 3.40
N LEU A 147 4.95 5.10 4.30
CA LEU A 147 4.12 6.29 4.43
C LEU A 147 4.96 7.52 4.09
N THR A 148 4.52 8.30 3.12
CA THR A 148 5.21 9.55 2.74
C THR A 148 4.24 10.72 2.69
N GLY A 149 4.66 11.89 3.19
CA GLY A 149 3.85 13.09 3.20
C GLY A 149 2.56 12.96 4.03
N VAL A 150 2.57 12.25 5.16
CA VAL A 150 1.41 12.06 6.03
C VAL A 150 1.47 12.99 7.25
N ASN A 151 0.38 13.67 7.56
CA ASN A 151 0.26 14.58 8.69
C ASN A 151 -0.72 14.11 9.78
N GLU A 152 -1.30 12.91 9.61
CA GLU A 152 -2.24 12.28 10.55
C GLU A 152 -1.96 10.78 10.64
N ASP A 153 -2.11 10.21 11.84
CA ASP A 153 -1.97 8.78 12.08
C ASP A 153 -3.30 8.06 11.86
N HIS A 154 -3.46 7.48 10.68
CA HIS A 154 -4.57 6.60 10.36
C HIS A 154 -4.21 5.11 10.52
N LEU A 155 -2.92 4.78 10.73
CA LEU A 155 -2.49 3.39 10.87
C LEU A 155 -2.89 2.80 12.23
N SER A 156 -2.76 3.59 13.29
CA SER A 156 -3.21 3.20 14.62
C SER A 156 -4.73 2.99 14.68
N ASP A 157 -5.49 3.88 14.04
CA ASP A 157 -6.95 3.73 13.91
C ASP A 157 -7.33 2.47 13.12
N GLY A 158 -6.65 2.25 11.99
CA GLY A 158 -6.86 1.07 11.16
C GLY A 158 -6.53 -0.22 11.89
N TYR A 159 -5.43 -0.24 12.66
CA TYR A 159 -5.08 -1.37 13.52
C TYR A 159 -6.17 -1.67 14.54
N ALA A 160 -6.66 -0.65 15.25
CA ALA A 160 -7.71 -0.80 16.25
C ALA A 160 -9.03 -1.30 15.66
N ARG A 161 -9.40 -0.81 14.47
CA ARG A 161 -10.66 -1.19 13.79
C ARG A 161 -10.59 -2.56 13.11
N CYS A 162 -9.50 -2.86 12.43
CA CYS A 162 -9.36 -4.10 11.67
C CYS A 162 -8.93 -5.28 12.53
N GLN A 163 -8.22 -5.05 13.64
CA GLN A 163 -7.72 -6.09 14.55
C GLN A 163 -6.97 -7.23 13.81
N PRO A 164 -5.89 -6.92 13.06
CA PRO A 164 -5.17 -7.91 12.25
C PRO A 164 -4.34 -8.92 13.08
N GLY A 165 -4.34 -8.77 14.40
CA GLY A 165 -3.52 -9.55 15.32
C GLY A 165 -2.27 -8.80 15.77
N THR A 166 -1.71 -9.24 16.92
CA THR A 166 -0.55 -8.57 17.54
C THR A 166 0.74 -8.67 16.73
N ASP A 167 0.88 -9.70 15.89
CA ASP A 167 2.06 -9.84 15.01
C ASP A 167 2.16 -8.71 13.98
N PHE A 168 1.05 -8.07 13.63
CA PHE A 168 1.03 -6.90 12.74
C PHE A 168 1.81 -5.72 13.33
N LEU A 169 1.90 -5.58 14.65
CA LEU A 169 2.69 -4.53 15.31
C LEU A 169 4.20 -4.65 15.04
N ARG A 170 4.67 -5.81 14.58
CA ARG A 170 6.06 -6.04 14.17
C ARG A 170 6.31 -5.70 12.69
N THR A 171 5.28 -5.29 11.94
CA THR A 171 5.43 -4.87 10.55
C THR A 171 6.33 -3.63 10.50
N PRO A 172 7.43 -3.65 9.73
CA PRO A 172 8.30 -2.49 9.61
C PRO A 172 7.60 -1.35 8.89
N ILE A 173 7.69 -0.16 9.45
CA ILE A 173 7.09 1.08 8.94
C ILE A 173 8.19 2.07 8.60
N TYR A 174 8.20 2.55 7.37
CA TYR A 174 9.12 3.59 6.94
C TYR A 174 8.33 4.85 6.59
N LEU A 175 8.65 5.96 7.24
CA LEU A 175 8.12 7.28 6.88
C LEU A 175 9.16 8.03 6.04
N SER A 176 8.73 8.90 5.13
CA SER A 176 9.66 9.86 4.51
C SER A 176 9.06 11.26 4.50
N ALA A 177 9.90 12.24 4.83
CA ALA A 177 9.53 13.64 4.99
C ALA A 177 10.42 14.55 4.13
N GLY A 178 9.79 15.38 3.30
CA GLY A 178 10.48 16.47 2.62
C GLY A 178 10.78 17.62 3.58
N HIS A 179 12.00 18.16 3.57
CA HIS A 179 12.37 19.29 4.43
C HIS A 179 11.53 20.54 4.20
N ASP A 180 11.08 20.75 2.96
CA ASP A 180 10.30 21.92 2.53
C ASP A 180 8.81 21.61 2.39
N ASP A 181 8.34 20.45 2.91
CA ASP A 181 6.93 20.07 2.85
C ASP A 181 6.11 20.97 3.77
N ARG A 182 5.21 21.75 3.16
CA ARG A 182 4.30 22.69 3.85
C ARG A 182 2.89 22.11 4.06
N ILE A 183 2.60 20.93 3.52
CA ILE A 183 1.30 20.25 3.62
C ILE A 183 1.35 19.21 4.74
N ALA A 184 2.42 18.43 4.79
CA ALA A 184 2.73 17.49 5.85
C ALA A 184 4.14 17.80 6.36
N THR A 185 4.25 18.78 7.26
CA THR A 185 5.56 19.27 7.70
C THR A 185 6.37 18.17 8.38
N PRO A 186 7.71 18.26 8.38
CA PRO A 186 8.55 17.28 9.08
C PRO A 186 8.12 17.06 10.53
N GLU A 187 7.74 18.13 11.26
CA GLU A 187 7.28 18.06 12.64
C GLU A 187 6.00 17.24 12.77
N GLN A 188 5.04 17.42 11.85
CA GLN A 188 3.81 16.62 11.81
C GLN A 188 4.12 15.14 11.54
N GLN A 189 5.02 14.86 10.63
CA GLN A 189 5.41 13.47 10.31
C GLN A 189 6.16 12.81 11.48
N TYR A 190 6.99 13.55 12.22
CA TYR A 190 7.56 13.07 13.48
C TYR A 190 6.51 12.84 14.58
N ALA A 191 5.46 13.67 14.63
CA ALA A 191 4.34 13.45 15.54
C ALA A 191 3.56 12.18 15.18
N VAL A 192 3.29 11.94 13.90
CA VAL A 192 2.69 10.69 13.39
C VAL A 192 3.52 9.47 13.79
N LEU A 193 4.84 9.52 13.59
CA LEU A 193 5.75 8.46 14.03
C LEU A 193 5.61 8.19 15.54
N GLY A 194 5.53 9.25 16.36
CA GLY A 194 5.32 9.13 17.79
C GLY A 194 3.99 8.48 18.18
N LEU A 195 2.91 8.75 17.44
CA LEU A 195 1.59 8.13 17.63
C LEU A 195 1.64 6.63 17.29
N ILE A 196 2.18 6.30 16.14
CA ILE A 196 2.34 4.90 15.69
C ILE A 196 3.16 4.09 16.71
N LYS A 197 4.24 4.66 17.25
CA LYS A 197 5.03 4.01 18.32
C LYS A 197 4.21 3.75 19.58
N ARG A 198 3.37 4.70 19.99
CA ARG A 198 2.51 4.55 21.19
C ARG A 198 1.46 3.44 21.01
N THR A 199 1.05 3.14 19.79
CA THR A 199 0.16 2.00 19.49
C THR A 199 0.86 0.65 19.66
N GLY A 200 2.20 0.63 19.72
CA GLY A 200 2.99 -0.58 19.96
C GLY A 200 3.78 -1.09 18.75
N PHE A 201 3.77 -0.36 17.63
CA PHE A 201 4.68 -0.69 16.53
C PHE A 201 6.13 -0.42 16.94
N ASP A 202 7.00 -1.41 16.82
CA ASP A 202 8.38 -1.38 17.32
C ASP A 202 9.44 -1.16 16.23
N ARG A 203 9.11 -1.42 14.95
CA ARG A 203 10.00 -1.33 13.81
C ARG A 203 9.67 -0.13 12.95
N ILE A 204 10.09 1.07 13.36
CA ILE A 204 9.78 2.30 12.66
C ILE A 204 11.06 3.07 12.33
N LYS A 205 11.13 3.56 11.09
CA LYS A 205 12.15 4.51 10.63
C LYS A 205 11.50 5.71 9.97
N ILE A 206 12.19 6.85 10.01
CA ILE A 206 11.88 8.01 9.20
C ILE A 206 13.15 8.45 8.47
N GLY A 207 13.02 8.65 7.17
CA GLY A 207 14.03 9.27 6.33
C GLY A 207 13.60 10.67 5.91
N THR A 208 14.54 11.56 5.68
CA THR A 208 14.26 12.90 5.19
C THR A 208 14.95 13.15 3.86
N PHE A 209 14.43 14.09 3.08
CA PHE A 209 15.03 14.47 1.80
C PHE A 209 14.83 15.96 1.52
N HIS A 210 15.69 16.54 0.69
CA HIS A 210 15.50 17.90 0.20
C HIS A 210 14.37 17.92 -0.84
N GLY A 211 13.30 18.63 -0.55
CA GLY A 211 12.12 18.73 -1.38
C GLY A 211 10.87 18.99 -0.58
N GLY A 212 9.77 19.27 -1.28
CA GLY A 212 8.44 19.54 -0.71
C GLY A 212 7.58 18.30 -0.54
N HIS A 213 6.26 18.49 -0.78
CA HIS A 213 5.23 17.46 -0.68
C HIS A 213 5.28 16.52 -1.88
N ASP A 214 6.15 15.51 -1.83
CA ASP A 214 6.39 14.60 -2.96
C ASP A 214 6.86 13.21 -2.48
N VAL A 215 6.91 12.25 -3.41
CA VAL A 215 7.52 10.93 -3.23
C VAL A 215 8.94 10.97 -3.78
N ASN A 216 9.91 10.66 -2.93
CA ASN A 216 11.32 10.64 -3.31
C ASN A 216 11.78 9.22 -3.62
N ASP A 217 12.29 8.98 -4.84
CA ASP A 217 12.74 7.66 -5.28
C ASP A 217 13.85 7.06 -4.39
N ALA A 218 14.79 7.89 -3.91
CA ALA A 218 15.87 7.40 -3.05
C ALA A 218 15.31 6.93 -1.70
N GLN A 219 14.34 7.64 -1.13
CA GLN A 219 13.66 7.22 0.10
C GLN A 219 12.81 5.96 -0.13
N THR A 220 12.13 5.87 -1.27
CA THR A 220 11.41 4.65 -1.66
C THR A 220 12.36 3.46 -1.74
N SER A 221 13.50 3.60 -2.43
CA SER A 221 14.52 2.54 -2.52
C SER A 221 15.06 2.14 -1.15
N LEU A 222 15.34 3.10 -0.25
CA LEU A 222 15.80 2.83 1.11
C LEU A 222 14.75 2.04 1.91
N ALA A 223 13.48 2.41 1.82
CA ALA A 223 12.39 1.69 2.47
C ALA A 223 12.31 0.24 1.98
N LEU A 224 12.30 0.02 0.66
CA LEU A 224 12.18 -1.30 0.05
C LEU A 224 13.37 -2.22 0.37
N ARG A 225 14.59 -1.70 0.35
CA ARG A 225 15.80 -2.43 0.80
C ARG A 225 15.71 -2.81 2.27
N TRP A 226 15.26 -1.89 3.11
CA TRP A 226 15.11 -2.17 4.53
C TRP A 226 14.05 -3.24 4.78
N PHE A 227 12.90 -3.18 4.16
CA PHE A 227 11.87 -4.22 4.27
C PHE A 227 12.41 -5.60 3.87
N ARG A 228 13.14 -5.67 2.75
CA ARG A 228 13.76 -6.92 2.30
C ARG A 228 14.80 -7.46 3.28
N SER A 229 15.58 -6.60 3.92
CA SER A 229 16.62 -7.02 4.88
C SER A 229 16.06 -7.69 6.13
N LEU A 230 14.79 -7.46 6.44
CA LEU A 230 14.09 -8.03 7.60
C LEU A 230 13.33 -9.33 7.29
N GLN A 231 13.34 -9.79 6.04
CA GLN A 231 12.63 -11.00 5.59
C GLN A 231 13.52 -12.27 5.62
N LYS A 232 14.73 -12.16 6.13
CA LYS A 232 15.71 -13.26 6.25
C LYS A 232 15.42 -14.13 7.45
#